data_c296fb7a5534c0ed8a146351db49643f
#
_entry.id   c296fb7a5534c0ed8a146351db49643f
#
_cell.length_a   1.000
_cell.length_b   1.000
_cell.length_c   1.000
_cell.angle_alpha   90.00
_cell.angle_beta   90.00
_cell.angle_gamma   90.00
#
_symmetry.space_group_name_H-M   'P 1'
#
loop_
_entity.id
_entity.type
_entity.pdbx_description
1 polymer ?
#
loop_
_entity_poly.entity_id
_entity_poly.type
_entity_poly.pdbx_seq_one_letter_code
_entity_poly.pdbx_strand_id
1 'polypeptide(L)'
;MSDDSNKNNLIVVGVGASAGGLEALQDLIKKLPENDHVVYIIAQHMSPTHKSMMVDLLQKNSGLTVKEATNGEQLKGGIIFTTPPNKNIFVEEDRILLKTPSADSILPKPSVDLLFNSIAHSHAKNAIGIILSGTGSDGSMGMKSIKAEGGITFVQDPQSAKYDSMPLA
;
A
#
# COMPACT_ATOMS: atom_id res chain seq x y z
N MET A 1 2.86 -16.86 30.69
CA MET A 1 2.77 -17.22 29.26
C MET A 1 2.21 -16.04 28.50
N SER A 2 3.10 -15.33 27.89
CA SER A 2 2.79 -14.16 27.13
C SER A 2 2.04 -14.54 25.85
N ASP A 3 1.06 -13.72 25.54
CA ASP A 3 0.17 -13.69 24.39
C ASP A 3 0.91 -13.71 23.03
N ASP A 4 1.71 -14.72 22.76
CA ASP A 4 2.34 -14.89 21.45
C ASP A 4 1.37 -15.45 20.38
N SER A 5 0.17 -15.82 20.79
CA SER A 5 -0.85 -16.36 19.88
C SER A 5 -1.56 -15.30 19.02
N ASN A 6 -1.39 -14.00 19.32
CA ASN A 6 -2.09 -12.93 18.62
C ASN A 6 -1.20 -12.14 17.62
N LYS A 7 0.09 -12.44 17.58
CA LYS A 7 1.04 -11.70 16.74
C LYS A 7 1.02 -12.03 15.25
N ASN A 8 0.35 -13.11 14.84
CA ASN A 8 0.48 -13.64 13.48
C ASN A 8 -0.79 -13.63 12.63
N ASN A 9 -1.85 -12.92 13.04
CA ASN A 9 -3.11 -12.93 12.28
C ASN A 9 -3.44 -11.63 11.55
N LEU A 10 -2.54 -10.65 11.58
CA LEU A 10 -2.78 -9.40 10.86
C LEU A 10 -2.55 -9.61 9.37
N ILE A 11 -3.56 -9.32 8.57
CA ILE A 11 -3.46 -9.29 7.11
C ILE A 11 -3.02 -7.88 6.72
N VAL A 12 -1.93 -7.80 5.97
CA VAL A 12 -1.37 -6.53 5.51
C VAL A 12 -1.60 -6.39 4.01
N VAL A 13 -2.36 -5.38 3.64
CA VAL A 13 -2.73 -5.10 2.25
C VAL A 13 -1.93 -3.88 1.78
N GLY A 14 -1.03 -4.09 0.84
CA GLY A 14 -0.38 -3.02 0.12
C GLY A 14 -1.18 -2.64 -1.12
N VAL A 15 -1.39 -1.34 -1.33
CA VAL A 15 -2.09 -0.83 -2.51
C VAL A 15 -1.17 0.12 -3.25
N GLY A 16 -0.88 -0.19 -4.51
CA GLY A 16 -0.06 0.63 -5.38
C GLY A 16 -0.89 1.30 -6.46
N ALA A 17 -0.64 2.57 -6.71
CA ALA A 17 -1.33 3.34 -7.72
C ALA A 17 -0.47 4.51 -8.23
N SER A 18 -0.84 5.05 -9.37
CA SER A 18 -0.18 6.20 -9.98
C SER A 18 -1.22 7.08 -10.67
N ALA A 19 -1.04 7.44 -11.93
CA ALA A 19 -1.99 8.27 -12.69
C ALA A 19 -3.39 7.66 -12.70
N GLY A 20 -4.40 8.45 -12.39
CA GLY A 20 -5.79 7.99 -12.25
C GLY A 20 -6.06 7.16 -10.99
N GLY A 21 -5.05 7.00 -10.13
CA GLY A 21 -5.12 6.14 -8.95
C GLY A 21 -5.99 6.69 -7.84
N LEU A 22 -6.09 8.01 -7.68
CA LEU A 22 -6.91 8.59 -6.62
C LEU A 22 -8.38 8.23 -6.77
N GLU A 23 -8.92 8.31 -7.98
CA GLU A 23 -10.31 7.91 -8.27
C GLU A 23 -10.51 6.42 -7.96
N ALA A 24 -9.58 5.56 -8.42
CA ALA A 24 -9.63 4.13 -8.17
C ALA A 24 -9.54 3.81 -6.67
N LEU A 25 -8.69 4.51 -5.93
CA LEU A 25 -8.57 4.39 -4.48
C LEU A 25 -9.87 4.77 -3.77
N GLN A 26 -10.49 5.88 -4.16
CA GLN A 26 -11.77 6.32 -3.59
C GLN A 26 -12.86 5.27 -3.82
N ASP A 27 -12.93 4.68 -5.00
CA ASP A 27 -13.90 3.63 -5.33
C ASP A 27 -13.65 2.34 -4.53
N LEU A 28 -12.39 1.94 -4.38
CA LEU A 28 -12.02 0.78 -3.59
C LEU A 28 -12.38 0.98 -2.12
N ILE A 29 -12.00 2.11 -1.55
CA ILE A 29 -12.12 2.39 -0.12
C ILE A 29 -13.58 2.43 0.34
N LYS A 30 -14.49 2.94 -0.50
CA LYS A 30 -15.94 2.93 -0.21
C LYS A 30 -16.48 1.54 0.09
N LYS A 31 -15.85 0.51 -0.45
CA LYS A 31 -16.34 -0.88 -0.39
C LYS A 31 -15.60 -1.73 0.64
N LEU A 32 -14.57 -1.19 1.30
CA LEU A 32 -13.81 -1.94 2.29
C LEU A 32 -14.61 -2.11 3.57
N PRO A 33 -14.76 -3.35 4.06
CA PRO A 33 -15.45 -3.58 5.32
C PRO A 33 -14.58 -3.17 6.51
N GLU A 34 -15.22 -2.81 7.61
CA GLU A 34 -14.55 -2.65 8.90
C GLU A 34 -14.08 -4.03 9.38
N ASN A 35 -12.77 -4.17 9.59
CA ASN A 35 -12.17 -5.42 10.06
C ASN A 35 -10.87 -5.12 10.82
N ASP A 36 -10.85 -5.45 12.10
CA ASP A 36 -9.71 -5.20 12.98
C ASP A 36 -8.49 -6.10 12.71
N HIS A 37 -8.62 -7.06 11.80
CA HIS A 37 -7.53 -7.95 11.43
C HIS A 37 -6.88 -7.58 10.09
N VAL A 38 -7.31 -6.50 9.46
CA VAL A 38 -6.79 -6.04 8.17
C VAL A 38 -6.29 -4.62 8.26
N VAL A 39 -5.06 -4.39 7.85
CA VAL A 39 -4.46 -3.06 7.72
C VAL A 39 -4.11 -2.80 6.27
N TYR A 40 -4.30 -1.56 5.83
CA TYR A 40 -4.03 -1.13 4.44
C TYR A 40 -2.89 -0.11 4.43
N ILE A 41 -1.99 -0.24 3.47
CA ILE A 41 -0.89 0.70 3.26
C ILE A 41 -0.90 1.11 1.80
N ILE A 42 -1.06 2.40 1.54
CA ILE A 42 -1.17 2.96 0.20
C ILE A 42 0.16 3.58 -0.23
N ALA A 43 0.69 3.14 -1.35
CA ALA A 43 1.79 3.76 -2.07
C ALA A 43 1.26 4.34 -3.38
N GLN A 44 0.89 5.61 -3.36
CA GLN A 44 0.44 6.38 -4.52
C GLN A 44 1.59 7.25 -5.02
N HIS A 45 1.99 7.08 -6.29
CA HIS A 45 3.00 7.95 -6.89
C HIS A 45 2.56 9.41 -6.84
N MET A 46 3.40 10.25 -6.28
CA MET A 46 3.09 11.66 -6.05
C MET A 46 4.30 12.53 -6.36
N SER A 47 4.03 13.80 -6.72
CA SER A 47 5.08 14.80 -6.75
C SER A 47 5.60 15.07 -5.33
N PRO A 48 6.93 15.06 -5.11
CA PRO A 48 7.48 15.28 -3.77
C PRO A 48 7.25 16.71 -3.24
N THR A 49 6.80 17.61 -4.09
CA THR A 49 6.59 19.03 -3.73
C THR A 49 5.15 19.36 -3.35
N HIS A 50 4.20 18.43 -3.52
CA HIS A 50 2.80 18.68 -3.22
C HIS A 50 2.43 18.09 -1.86
N LYS A 51 1.94 18.95 -0.96
CA LYS A 51 1.31 18.53 0.28
C LYS A 51 0.04 17.75 -0.08
N SER A 52 0.00 16.49 0.29
CA SER A 52 -1.09 15.61 -0.09
C SER A 52 -2.37 15.93 0.69
N MET A 53 -3.47 16.12 -0.01
CA MET A 53 -4.82 16.14 0.55
C MET A 53 -5.43 14.72 0.56
N MET A 54 -4.61 13.70 0.32
CA MET A 54 -5.07 12.33 0.14
C MET A 54 -5.83 11.80 1.35
N VAL A 55 -5.31 12.05 2.56
CA VAL A 55 -5.97 11.61 3.80
C VAL A 55 -7.40 12.16 3.87
N ASP A 56 -7.57 13.44 3.67
CA ASP A 56 -8.89 14.08 3.73
C ASP A 56 -9.84 13.54 2.66
N LEU A 57 -9.35 13.38 1.43
CA LEU A 57 -10.15 12.88 0.32
C LEU A 57 -10.59 11.43 0.52
N LEU A 58 -9.70 10.59 1.03
CA LEU A 58 -10.00 9.19 1.28
C LEU A 58 -10.88 9.01 2.52
N GLN A 59 -10.66 9.81 3.57
CA GLN A 59 -11.44 9.72 4.80
C GLN A 59 -12.93 10.01 4.56
N LYS A 60 -13.27 10.91 3.65
CA LYS A 60 -14.67 11.25 3.31
C LYS A 60 -15.47 10.04 2.82
N ASN A 61 -14.80 9.05 2.23
CA ASN A 61 -15.43 7.89 1.61
C ASN A 61 -15.22 6.58 2.39
N SER A 62 -14.57 6.66 3.55
CA SER A 62 -14.16 5.47 4.31
C SER A 62 -14.87 5.35 5.63
N GLY A 63 -15.33 4.13 5.96
CA GLY A 63 -15.71 3.75 7.32
C GLY A 63 -14.50 3.43 8.21
N LEU A 64 -13.32 3.25 7.61
CA LEU A 64 -12.06 3.01 8.31
C LEU A 64 -11.35 4.34 8.61
N THR A 65 -10.48 4.33 9.60
CA THR A 65 -9.61 5.49 9.89
C THR A 65 -8.52 5.60 8.84
N VAL A 66 -8.42 6.75 8.18
CA VAL A 66 -7.34 7.05 7.23
C VAL A 66 -6.35 7.99 7.90
N LYS A 67 -5.07 7.66 7.87
CA LYS A 67 -4.03 8.52 8.45
C LYS A 67 -2.71 8.40 7.67
N GLU A 68 -1.93 9.46 7.70
CA GLU A 68 -0.57 9.44 7.17
C GLU A 68 0.34 8.64 8.11
N ALA A 69 1.15 7.75 7.56
CA ALA A 69 2.06 6.91 8.32
C ALA A 69 3.19 7.73 8.96
N THR A 70 3.61 7.31 10.14
CA THR A 70 4.82 7.83 10.82
C THR A 70 5.86 6.74 10.97
N ASN A 71 7.15 7.13 11.00
CA ASN A 71 8.24 6.17 11.12
C ASN A 71 8.20 5.44 12.47
N GLY A 72 8.31 4.12 12.41
CA GLY A 72 8.27 3.26 13.60
C GLY A 72 6.87 2.98 14.13
N GLU A 73 5.82 3.47 13.48
CA GLU A 73 4.44 3.26 13.92
C GLU A 73 4.05 1.79 13.81
N GLN A 74 3.41 1.29 14.84
CA GLN A 74 2.92 -0.09 14.85
C GLN A 74 1.71 -0.25 13.93
N LEU A 75 1.70 -1.32 13.15
CA LEU A 75 0.53 -1.67 12.33
C LEU A 75 -0.65 -2.02 13.23
N LYS A 76 -1.81 -1.51 12.86
CA LYS A 76 -3.06 -1.78 13.56
C LYS A 76 -4.17 -2.03 12.55
N GLY A 77 -4.92 -3.08 12.74
CA GLY A 77 -6.08 -3.39 11.90
C GLY A 77 -7.15 -2.30 11.97
N GLY A 78 -7.92 -2.17 10.90
CA GLY A 78 -8.94 -1.14 10.78
C GLY A 78 -8.42 0.23 10.35
N ILE A 79 -7.14 0.34 10.01
CA ILE A 79 -6.51 1.60 9.60
C ILE A 79 -6.03 1.51 8.15
N ILE A 80 -6.19 2.61 7.43
CA ILE A 80 -5.61 2.84 6.11
C ILE A 80 -4.47 3.86 6.27
N PHE A 81 -3.24 3.42 6.08
CA PHE A 81 -2.07 4.29 6.12
C PHE A 81 -1.75 4.82 4.74
N THR A 82 -1.51 6.12 4.62
CA THR A 82 -0.96 6.73 3.41
C THR A 82 0.54 6.98 3.58
N THR A 83 1.26 6.98 2.47
CA THR A 83 2.70 7.29 2.49
C THR A 83 2.92 8.80 2.47
N PRO A 84 3.73 9.35 3.40
CA PRO A 84 4.08 10.78 3.38
C PRO A 84 4.82 11.17 2.11
N PRO A 85 4.74 12.45 1.69
CA PRO A 85 5.52 12.94 0.55
C PRO A 85 7.02 12.70 0.71
N ASN A 86 7.69 12.41 -0.38
CA ASN A 86 9.15 12.20 -0.46
C ASN A 86 9.67 11.10 0.47
N LYS A 87 8.87 10.06 0.68
CA LYS A 87 9.27 8.87 1.46
C LYS A 87 8.98 7.60 0.67
N ASN A 88 9.80 6.58 0.89
CA ASN A 88 9.43 5.20 0.66
C ASN A 88 8.92 4.60 1.97
N ILE A 89 7.96 3.69 1.86
CA ILE A 89 7.34 3.02 3.00
C ILE A 89 7.63 1.53 2.94
N PHE A 90 7.98 0.98 4.09
CA PHE A 90 8.30 -0.43 4.27
C PHE A 90 7.56 -0.96 5.48
N VAL A 91 7.36 -2.26 5.50
CA VAL A 91 6.91 -2.98 6.68
C VAL A 91 8.03 -3.91 7.14
N GLU A 92 8.39 -3.80 8.40
CA GLU A 92 9.33 -4.69 9.06
C GLU A 92 8.69 -5.23 10.33
N GLU A 93 8.50 -6.54 10.41
CA GLU A 93 7.66 -7.16 11.42
C GLU A 93 6.25 -6.52 11.40
N ASP A 94 5.80 -5.95 12.50
CA ASP A 94 4.51 -5.27 12.59
C ASP A 94 4.65 -3.74 12.68
N ARG A 95 5.71 -3.17 12.11
CA ARG A 95 5.96 -1.72 12.15
C ARG A 95 6.19 -1.14 10.77
N ILE A 96 5.80 0.12 10.64
CA ILE A 96 6.08 0.93 9.46
C ILE A 96 7.46 1.54 9.59
N LEU A 97 8.23 1.46 8.51
CA LEU A 97 9.48 2.21 8.35
C LEU A 97 9.35 3.17 7.18
N LEU A 98 9.77 4.40 7.38
CA LEU A 98 9.84 5.41 6.35
C LEU A 98 11.30 5.75 6.07
N LYS A 99 11.67 5.78 4.79
CA LYS A 99 13.02 6.16 4.37
C LYS A 99 12.94 7.22 3.29
N THR A 100 13.76 8.26 3.41
CA THR A 100 13.90 9.24 2.34
C THR A 100 14.69 8.62 1.19
N PRO A 101 14.15 8.58 -0.04
CA PRO A 101 14.89 8.10 -1.20
C PRO A 101 16.14 8.95 -1.43
N SER A 102 17.21 8.35 -1.97
CA SER A 102 18.38 9.12 -2.35
C SER A 102 18.02 10.13 -3.45
N ALA A 103 18.72 11.26 -3.51
CA ALA A 103 18.49 12.30 -4.50
C ALA A 103 18.70 11.78 -5.94
N ASP A 104 19.56 10.77 -6.11
CA ASP A 104 19.89 10.16 -7.40
C ASP A 104 18.97 9.00 -7.78
N SER A 105 17.99 8.68 -6.93
CA SER A 105 17.05 7.58 -7.21
C SER A 105 16.16 7.91 -8.40
N ILE A 106 16.17 7.03 -9.39
CA ILE A 106 15.30 7.11 -10.57
C ILE A 106 13.99 6.33 -10.38
N LEU A 107 13.84 5.65 -9.24
CA LEU A 107 12.64 4.88 -8.95
C LEU A 107 11.45 5.81 -8.69
N PRO A 108 10.24 5.39 -9.09
CA PRO A 108 9.02 6.11 -8.70
C PRO A 108 8.92 6.26 -7.17
N LYS A 109 8.33 7.34 -6.72
CA LYS A 109 8.22 7.68 -5.29
C LYS A 109 6.76 7.92 -4.91
N PRO A 110 6.24 7.23 -3.89
CA PRO A 110 6.85 6.07 -3.21
C PRO A 110 6.95 4.85 -4.13
N SER A 111 7.94 4.00 -3.93
CA SER A 111 8.08 2.76 -4.70
C SER A 111 7.08 1.70 -4.22
N VAL A 112 6.23 1.24 -5.11
CA VAL A 112 5.29 0.14 -4.84
C VAL A 112 6.04 -1.18 -4.67
N ASP A 113 7.05 -1.44 -5.50
CA ASP A 113 7.86 -2.65 -5.39
C ASP A 113 8.54 -2.79 -4.02
N LEU A 114 9.09 -1.70 -3.49
CA LEU A 114 9.74 -1.73 -2.18
C LEU A 114 8.74 -2.04 -1.07
N LEU A 115 7.56 -1.43 -1.10
CA LEU A 115 6.50 -1.73 -0.14
C LEU A 115 6.08 -3.20 -0.23
N PHE A 116 5.77 -3.68 -1.42
CA PHE A 116 5.28 -5.05 -1.61
C PHE A 116 6.32 -6.10 -1.24
N ASN A 117 7.59 -5.89 -1.60
CA ASN A 117 8.66 -6.78 -1.19
C ASN A 117 8.76 -6.88 0.33
N SER A 118 8.65 -5.76 1.04
CA SER A 118 8.71 -5.74 2.50
C SER A 118 7.51 -6.45 3.15
N ILE A 119 6.32 -6.27 2.61
CA ILE A 119 5.11 -6.97 3.09
C ILE A 119 5.23 -8.47 2.83
N ALA A 120 5.67 -8.88 1.65
CA ALA A 120 5.88 -10.28 1.30
C ALA A 120 6.83 -10.96 2.28
N HIS A 121 7.95 -10.31 2.56
CA HIS A 121 8.98 -10.84 3.45
C HIS A 121 8.51 -10.95 4.91
N SER A 122 7.79 -9.94 5.40
CA SER A 122 7.37 -9.89 6.81
C SER A 122 6.07 -10.64 7.11
N HIS A 123 5.15 -10.77 6.15
CA HIS A 123 3.80 -11.31 6.39
C HIS A 123 3.44 -12.53 5.54
N ALA A 124 4.26 -12.89 4.54
CA ALA A 124 4.14 -14.11 3.75
C ALA A 124 2.69 -14.37 3.27
N LYS A 125 2.05 -15.45 3.73
CA LYS A 125 0.68 -15.81 3.33
C LYS A 125 -0.38 -14.78 3.75
N ASN A 126 -0.07 -13.90 4.69
CA ASN A 126 -0.95 -12.82 5.15
C ASN A 126 -0.71 -11.50 4.40
N ALA A 127 0.16 -11.50 3.38
CA ALA A 127 0.39 -10.36 2.51
C ALA A 127 -0.59 -10.35 1.34
N ILE A 128 -1.16 -9.19 1.06
CA ILE A 128 -2.00 -8.95 -0.12
C ILE A 128 -1.45 -7.74 -0.86
N GLY A 129 -1.28 -7.87 -2.16
CA GLY A 129 -0.91 -6.76 -3.04
C GLY A 129 -2.03 -6.41 -3.98
N ILE A 130 -2.34 -5.13 -4.10
CA ILE A 130 -3.34 -4.60 -5.03
C ILE A 130 -2.69 -3.54 -5.90
N ILE A 131 -2.80 -3.68 -7.22
CA ILE A 131 -2.35 -2.67 -8.19
C ILE A 131 -3.59 -2.05 -8.83
N LEU A 132 -3.66 -0.74 -8.76
CA LEU A 132 -4.70 0.08 -9.39
C LEU A 132 -4.15 0.85 -10.60
N SER A 133 -4.97 1.70 -11.19
CA SER A 133 -4.59 2.56 -12.32
C SER A 133 -3.25 3.23 -12.12
N GLY A 134 -2.41 3.22 -13.15
CA GLY A 134 -1.12 3.87 -13.14
C GLY A 134 -0.32 3.66 -14.42
N THR A 135 0.66 4.52 -14.61
CA THR A 135 1.63 4.44 -15.70
C THR A 135 2.90 3.73 -15.25
N GLY A 136 3.55 3.03 -16.15
CA GLY A 136 4.76 2.28 -15.85
C GLY A 136 4.51 0.87 -15.34
N SER A 137 5.48 0.32 -14.62
CA SER A 137 5.46 -1.09 -14.20
C SER A 137 5.80 -1.28 -12.71
N ASP A 138 5.88 -0.20 -11.93
CA ASP A 138 6.16 -0.28 -10.50
C ASP A 138 5.09 -1.15 -9.81
N GLY A 139 5.52 -2.04 -8.98
CA GLY A 139 4.68 -3.01 -8.29
C GLY A 139 4.69 -4.40 -8.92
N SER A 140 5.05 -4.56 -10.19
CA SER A 140 5.02 -5.86 -10.86
C SER A 140 6.00 -6.87 -10.23
N MET A 141 7.19 -6.43 -9.84
CA MET A 141 8.17 -7.27 -9.14
C MET A 141 7.71 -7.59 -7.72
N GLY A 142 7.16 -6.59 -7.03
CA GLY A 142 6.61 -6.79 -5.70
C GLY A 142 5.44 -7.76 -5.66
N MET A 143 4.58 -7.75 -6.68
CA MET A 143 3.50 -8.72 -6.84
C MET A 143 4.01 -10.15 -6.96
N LYS A 144 5.10 -10.35 -7.71
CA LYS A 144 5.76 -11.66 -7.80
C LYS A 144 6.29 -12.11 -6.45
N SER A 145 6.88 -11.19 -5.68
CA SER A 145 7.37 -11.50 -4.33
C SER A 145 6.23 -11.92 -3.40
N ILE A 146 5.10 -11.22 -3.43
CA ILE A 146 3.92 -11.58 -2.63
C ILE A 146 3.42 -12.98 -2.99
N LYS A 147 3.30 -13.29 -4.28
CA LYS A 147 2.87 -14.62 -4.72
C LYS A 147 3.87 -15.71 -4.33
N ALA A 148 5.17 -15.45 -4.46
CA ALA A 148 6.23 -16.40 -4.11
C ALA A 148 6.20 -16.77 -2.60
N GLU A 149 5.83 -15.84 -1.75
CA GLU A 149 5.70 -16.05 -0.30
C GLU A 149 4.32 -16.58 0.13
N GLY A 150 3.46 -16.91 -0.81
CA GLY A 150 2.14 -17.50 -0.55
C GLY A 150 1.02 -16.50 -0.32
N GLY A 151 1.26 -15.21 -0.55
CA GLY A 151 0.25 -14.16 -0.47
C GLY A 151 -0.66 -14.10 -1.68
N ILE A 152 -1.60 -13.17 -1.66
CA ILE A 152 -2.62 -13.01 -2.70
C ILE A 152 -2.41 -11.67 -3.41
N THR A 153 -2.63 -11.67 -4.72
CA THR A 153 -2.49 -10.46 -5.54
C THR A 153 -3.77 -10.17 -6.33
N PHE A 154 -4.10 -8.89 -6.42
CA PHE A 154 -5.21 -8.39 -7.23
C PHE A 154 -4.73 -7.23 -8.10
N VAL A 155 -5.30 -7.11 -9.28
CA VAL A 155 -5.11 -5.95 -10.13
C VAL A 155 -6.46 -5.37 -10.53
N GLN A 156 -6.53 -4.06 -10.68
CA GLN A 156 -7.70 -3.42 -11.26
C GLN A 156 -7.90 -3.95 -12.68
N ASP A 157 -9.15 -4.19 -13.06
CA ASP A 157 -9.47 -4.56 -14.44
C ASP A 157 -8.89 -3.49 -15.37
N PRO A 158 -8.00 -3.86 -16.30
CA PRO A 158 -7.41 -2.90 -17.23
C PRO A 158 -8.44 -2.08 -18.02
N GLN A 159 -9.61 -2.64 -18.29
CA GLN A 159 -10.68 -1.93 -18.99
C GLN A 159 -11.29 -0.83 -18.13
N SER A 160 -11.28 -0.96 -16.81
CA SER A 160 -11.80 0.05 -15.89
C SER A 160 -10.73 1.07 -15.47
N ALA A 161 -9.46 0.77 -15.69
CA ALA A 161 -8.35 1.63 -15.31
C ALA A 161 -8.19 2.79 -16.29
N LYS A 162 -8.10 4.02 -15.76
CA LYS A 162 -7.82 5.18 -16.60
C LYS A 162 -6.46 5.06 -17.30
N TYR A 163 -5.49 4.46 -16.63
CA TYR A 163 -4.17 4.10 -17.18
C TYR A 163 -3.88 2.64 -16.81
N ASP A 164 -3.78 1.82 -17.81
CA ASP A 164 -3.74 0.36 -17.64
C ASP A 164 -2.33 -0.27 -17.58
N SER A 165 -1.29 0.52 -17.73
CA SER A 165 0.08 0.01 -17.79
C SER A 165 0.49 -0.76 -16.53
N MET A 166 0.23 -0.20 -15.34
CA MET A 166 0.54 -0.86 -14.07
C MET A 166 -0.28 -2.14 -13.87
N PRO A 167 -1.61 -2.13 -14.07
CA PRO A 167 -2.39 -3.36 -14.01
C PRO A 167 -1.95 -4.45 -14.99
N LEU A 168 -1.48 -4.09 -16.18
CA LEU A 168 -1.04 -5.04 -17.20
C LEU A 168 0.39 -5.55 -17.00
N ALA A 169 1.21 -4.83 -16.25
CA ALA A 169 2.59 -5.22 -16.01
C ALA A 169 2.68 -6.45 -15.05
#